data_518a94b043c24556072aee60cc3d5c08
#
_entry.id   518a94b043c24556072aee60cc3d5c08
#
_cell.length_a   1.000
_cell.length_b   1.000
_cell.length_c   1.000
_cell.angle_alpha   90.00
_cell.angle_beta   90.00
_cell.angle_gamma   90.00
#
_symmetry.space_group_name_H-M   'P 1'
#
loop_
_entity.id
_entity.type
_entity.pdbx_description
1 polymer ?
#
loop_
_entity_poly.entity_id
_entity_poly.type
_entity_poly.pdbx_seq_one_letter_code
_entity_poly.pdbx_strand_id
1 'polypeptide(L)'
;YHFLCDLLEKGDWAAMGRKLEAVREKVLHHAALTVSLHGSDEAMEQLRTLLPGSAFAEAGREAPQPYTEELTAPVNEAFIIDGGVNYDILAWPQVRQADRRVLARIMSYEYLWHNIREVGGAYGTGMLNRAEFEALYTYRDPHMTESYDTFAKAPEALAGREYTEKDLTEFIVGTVSELDSPRKPSAEAKELDRRYFCGITDAMAAEERRALCSVTAETVRTQAAGLAAQMAGGIRVAFGSKEAVEAAGALFDRIETL
;
A
#
# COMPACT_ATOMS: atom_id res chain seq x y z
N TYR A 1 7.44 18.89 0.11
CA TYR A 1 8.43 19.55 -0.71
C TYR A 1 8.52 21.03 -0.38
N HIS A 2 7.51 21.86 -0.61
CA HIS A 2 7.52 23.32 -0.37
C HIS A 2 7.94 23.71 1.04
N PHE A 3 7.45 22.99 2.05
CA PHE A 3 7.89 23.21 3.43
C PHE A 3 9.41 23.09 3.61
N LEU A 4 10.03 22.10 2.95
CA LEU A 4 11.48 21.92 3.03
C LEU A 4 12.24 22.99 2.25
N CYS A 5 11.75 23.39 1.10
CA CYS A 5 12.31 24.52 0.33
C CYS A 5 12.24 25.82 1.15
N ASP A 6 11.09 26.13 1.72
CA ASP A 6 10.90 27.27 2.60
C ASP A 6 11.84 27.27 3.81
N LEU A 7 12.04 26.09 4.42
CA LEU A 7 12.95 25.95 5.54
C LEU A 7 14.42 26.19 5.14
N LEU A 8 14.81 25.70 3.95
CA LEU A 8 16.15 25.93 3.40
C LEU A 8 16.39 27.41 3.11
N GLU A 9 15.39 28.11 2.54
CA GLU A 9 15.51 29.53 2.21
C GLU A 9 15.51 30.43 3.46
N LYS A 10 14.59 30.17 4.40
CA LYS A 10 14.43 30.99 5.62
C LYS A 10 15.49 30.69 6.68
N GLY A 11 16.04 29.49 6.68
CA GLY A 11 17.13 29.10 7.60
C GLY A 11 16.74 29.06 9.08
N ASP A 12 15.46 29.02 9.45
CA ASP A 12 15.02 29.01 10.84
C ASP A 12 15.14 27.61 11.47
N TRP A 13 16.36 27.14 11.53
CA TRP A 13 16.72 25.84 12.11
C TRP A 13 16.43 25.75 13.59
N ALA A 14 16.48 26.87 14.32
CA ALA A 14 16.17 26.91 15.73
C ALA A 14 14.66 26.65 15.99
N ALA A 15 13.79 27.23 15.19
CA ALA A 15 12.35 26.93 15.27
C ALA A 15 12.04 25.49 14.89
N MET A 16 12.70 24.96 13.86
CA MET A 16 12.57 23.55 13.48
C MET A 16 13.06 22.63 14.59
N GLY A 17 14.19 22.93 15.23
CA GLY A 17 14.71 22.18 16.38
C GLY A 17 13.69 22.12 17.53
N ARG A 18 13.06 23.24 17.90
CA ARG A 18 12.00 23.27 18.94
C ARG A 18 10.79 22.41 18.57
N LYS A 19 10.35 22.43 17.31
CA LYS A 19 9.25 21.58 16.84
C LYS A 19 9.59 20.09 16.93
N LEU A 20 10.80 19.70 16.51
CA LEU A 20 11.27 18.31 16.63
C LEU A 20 11.39 17.87 18.09
N GLU A 21 11.87 18.74 18.98
CA GLU A 21 11.92 18.46 20.42
C GLU A 21 10.52 18.22 20.99
N ALA A 22 9.54 19.07 20.67
CA ALA A 22 8.16 18.89 21.11
C ALA A 22 7.54 17.59 20.59
N VAL A 23 7.85 17.18 19.35
CA VAL A 23 7.44 15.88 18.80
C VAL A 23 8.12 14.74 19.58
N ARG A 24 9.43 14.85 19.82
CA ARG A 24 10.19 13.87 20.59
C ARG A 24 9.58 13.64 21.97
N GLU A 25 9.27 14.70 22.71
CA GLU A 25 8.67 14.62 24.04
C GLU A 25 7.31 13.90 24.02
N LYS A 26 6.49 14.14 23.00
CA LYS A 26 5.20 13.47 22.84
C LYS A 26 5.36 11.98 22.47
N VAL A 27 6.27 11.66 21.55
CA VAL A 27 6.42 10.30 21.01
C VAL A 27 7.18 9.39 21.99
N LEU A 28 8.21 9.92 22.67
CA LEU A 28 9.06 9.15 23.59
C LEU A 28 8.59 9.24 25.05
N HIS A 29 7.32 9.47 25.27
CA HIS A 29 6.75 9.49 26.62
C HIS A 29 6.59 8.05 27.15
N HIS A 30 6.93 7.82 28.43
CA HIS A 30 6.86 6.51 29.07
C HIS A 30 5.48 5.84 28.99
N ALA A 31 4.41 6.63 29.05
CA ALA A 31 3.04 6.13 28.94
C ALA A 31 2.69 5.57 27.55
N ALA A 32 3.47 5.92 26.52
CA ALA A 32 3.28 5.43 25.15
C ALA A 32 4.19 4.25 24.78
N LEU A 33 5.08 3.82 25.70
CA LEU A 33 6.02 2.75 25.43
C LEU A 33 5.33 1.39 25.42
N THR A 34 5.39 0.70 24.28
CA THR A 34 5.05 -0.72 24.19
C THR A 34 6.33 -1.51 23.99
N VAL A 35 6.55 -2.51 24.84
CA VAL A 35 7.69 -3.43 24.71
C VAL A 35 7.20 -4.77 24.23
N SER A 36 7.71 -5.21 23.08
CA SER A 36 7.44 -6.53 22.50
C SER A 36 8.66 -7.43 22.66
N LEU A 37 8.44 -8.63 23.15
CA LEU A 37 9.48 -9.61 23.43
C LEU A 37 9.15 -10.91 22.72
N HIS A 38 10.11 -11.40 21.96
CA HIS A 38 10.01 -12.67 21.25
C HIS A 38 11.25 -13.52 21.55
N GLY A 39 11.06 -14.66 22.19
CA GLY A 39 12.16 -15.53 22.59
C GLY A 39 11.67 -16.82 23.25
N SER A 40 12.58 -17.57 23.86
CA SER A 40 12.22 -18.72 24.69
C SER A 40 11.57 -18.29 25.99
N ASP A 41 10.82 -19.19 26.67
CA ASP A 41 10.19 -18.92 27.95
C ASP A 41 11.23 -18.50 29.01
N GLU A 42 12.44 -19.08 28.98
CA GLU A 42 13.52 -18.69 29.89
C GLU A 42 14.02 -17.25 29.63
N ALA A 43 14.15 -16.86 28.36
CA ALA A 43 14.54 -15.50 27.99
C ALA A 43 13.45 -14.48 28.39
N MET A 44 12.19 -14.85 28.26
CA MET A 44 11.04 -14.03 28.68
C MET A 44 11.05 -13.84 30.19
N GLU A 45 11.30 -14.87 30.97
CA GLU A 45 11.37 -14.77 32.43
C GLU A 45 12.57 -13.95 32.91
N GLN A 46 13.75 -14.14 32.30
CA GLN A 46 14.93 -13.30 32.58
C GLN A 46 14.64 -11.81 32.31
N LEU A 47 13.98 -11.48 31.21
CA LEU A 47 13.62 -10.10 30.90
C LEU A 47 12.60 -9.52 31.88
N ARG A 48 11.61 -10.29 32.32
CA ARG A 48 10.66 -9.86 33.36
C ARG A 48 11.35 -9.49 34.64
N THR A 49 12.41 -10.21 35.04
CA THR A 49 13.19 -9.91 36.24
C THR A 49 14.10 -8.69 36.08
N LEU A 50 14.57 -8.42 34.86
CA LEU A 50 15.45 -7.26 34.56
C LEU A 50 14.67 -5.96 34.41
N LEU A 51 13.40 -6.03 34.00
CA LEU A 51 12.55 -4.87 33.80
C LEU A 51 11.82 -4.56 35.12
N PRO A 52 12.13 -3.44 35.81
CA PRO A 52 11.47 -3.12 37.05
C PRO A 52 9.96 -2.99 36.84
N GLY A 53 9.17 -3.58 37.72
CA GLY A 53 7.71 -3.54 37.64
C GLY A 53 7.11 -2.13 37.52
N SER A 54 7.84 -1.13 38.06
CA SER A 54 7.50 0.30 37.90
C SER A 54 7.67 0.84 36.48
N ALA A 55 8.46 0.18 35.60
CA ALA A 55 8.60 0.57 34.20
C ALA A 55 7.37 0.19 33.36
N PHE A 56 6.58 -0.77 33.84
CA PHE A 56 5.37 -1.29 33.20
C PHE A 56 4.12 -1.08 34.06
N ALA A 57 4.21 -0.17 35.09
CA ALA A 57 2.99 0.26 35.74
C ALA A 57 2.01 0.69 34.64
N GLU A 58 0.82 0.12 34.64
CA GLU A 58 -0.28 0.46 33.75
C GLU A 58 -0.59 1.95 33.83
N ALA A 59 0.21 2.76 33.19
CA ALA A 59 -0.17 4.09 32.84
C ALA A 59 -1.36 3.91 31.89
N GLY A 60 -2.55 4.31 32.35
CA GLY A 60 -3.75 4.18 31.55
C GLY A 60 -3.48 4.68 30.15
N ARG A 61 -3.59 3.79 29.18
CA ARG A 61 -3.40 4.12 27.78
C ARG A 61 -4.52 5.06 27.40
N GLU A 62 -4.21 6.34 27.19
CA GLU A 62 -5.18 7.21 26.55
C GLU A 62 -5.53 6.57 25.21
N ALA A 63 -6.83 6.35 24.99
CA ALA A 63 -7.29 5.88 23.70
C ALA A 63 -6.76 6.82 22.62
N PRO A 64 -6.20 6.29 21.50
CA PRO A 64 -5.77 7.13 20.40
C PRO A 64 -6.92 8.05 20.00
N GLN A 65 -6.70 9.35 20.06
CA GLN A 65 -7.69 10.29 19.54
C GLN A 65 -7.77 10.10 18.02
N PRO A 66 -8.97 10.03 17.46
CA PRO A 66 -9.11 9.99 16.00
C PRO A 66 -8.39 11.20 15.42
N TYR A 67 -7.57 10.96 14.42
CA TYR A 67 -6.98 12.05 13.64
C TYR A 67 -8.11 12.71 12.83
N THR A 68 -8.40 13.96 13.13
CA THR A 68 -9.52 14.71 12.53
C THR A 68 -9.02 15.87 11.68
N GLU A 69 -7.94 15.70 10.94
CA GLU A 69 -7.55 16.72 9.96
C GLU A 69 -8.57 16.73 8.83
N GLU A 70 -9.07 17.93 8.49
CA GLU A 70 -9.86 18.11 7.29
C GLU A 70 -8.94 17.92 6.08
N LEU A 71 -9.00 16.74 5.49
CA LEU A 71 -8.32 16.47 4.24
C LEU A 71 -9.02 17.27 3.14
N THR A 72 -8.26 17.95 2.33
CA THR A 72 -8.78 18.54 1.08
C THR A 72 -9.36 17.44 0.20
N ALA A 73 -10.43 17.76 -0.54
CA ALA A 73 -11.00 16.81 -1.47
C ALA A 73 -9.89 16.27 -2.41
N PRO A 74 -9.80 14.95 -2.59
CA PRO A 74 -8.79 14.38 -3.47
C PRO A 74 -9.03 14.84 -4.92
N VAL A 75 -7.96 15.17 -5.62
CA VAL A 75 -7.98 15.63 -7.02
C VAL A 75 -6.97 14.81 -7.83
N ASN A 76 -7.16 14.74 -9.14
CA ASN A 76 -6.16 14.12 -10.02
C ASN A 76 -4.97 15.09 -10.16
N GLU A 77 -3.77 14.62 -9.83
CA GLU A 77 -2.58 15.48 -9.78
C GLU A 77 -1.43 14.93 -10.59
N ALA A 78 -0.68 15.81 -11.23
CA ALA A 78 0.60 15.45 -11.82
C ALA A 78 1.70 16.42 -11.36
N PHE A 79 2.87 15.85 -11.16
CA PHE A 79 4.06 16.56 -10.73
C PHE A 79 5.14 16.44 -11.80
N ILE A 80 5.57 17.60 -12.31
CA ILE A 80 6.70 17.68 -13.23
C ILE A 80 7.99 17.56 -12.42
N ILE A 81 8.77 16.56 -12.75
CA ILE A 81 10.08 16.28 -12.15
C ILE A 81 11.16 16.17 -13.22
N ASP A 82 12.41 16.42 -12.84
CA ASP A 82 13.54 16.13 -13.71
C ASP A 82 13.71 14.62 -13.87
N GLY A 83 13.64 14.13 -15.11
CA GLY A 83 13.82 12.71 -15.41
C GLY A 83 13.21 12.30 -16.75
N GLY A 84 13.60 11.13 -17.24
CA GLY A 84 13.13 10.57 -18.50
C GLY A 84 12.15 9.42 -18.33
N VAL A 85 11.55 9.26 -17.14
CA VAL A 85 10.60 8.16 -16.81
C VAL A 85 9.49 8.68 -15.91
N ASN A 86 8.34 8.02 -15.99
CA ASN A 86 7.17 8.38 -15.23
C ASN A 86 6.88 7.36 -14.12
N TYR A 87 6.06 7.79 -13.17
CA TYR A 87 5.53 6.99 -12.07
C TYR A 87 4.04 7.32 -11.98
N ASP A 88 3.19 6.38 -12.33
CA ASP A 88 1.77 6.60 -12.50
C ASP A 88 1.00 5.72 -11.53
N ILE A 89 -0.04 6.26 -10.94
CA ILE A 89 -0.93 5.53 -10.07
C ILE A 89 -2.39 5.94 -10.32
N LEU A 90 -3.27 4.94 -10.33
CA LEU A 90 -4.71 5.11 -10.25
C LEU A 90 -5.20 4.35 -9.02
N ALA A 91 -5.67 5.06 -8.00
CA ALA A 91 -6.10 4.49 -6.73
C ALA A 91 -7.58 4.75 -6.47
N TRP A 92 -8.26 3.80 -5.85
CA TRP A 92 -9.67 3.95 -5.44
C TRP A 92 -9.89 3.33 -4.05
N PRO A 93 -10.87 3.87 -3.27
CA PRO A 93 -11.22 3.31 -1.97
C PRO A 93 -11.75 1.89 -2.12
N GLN A 94 -11.31 0.99 -1.27
CA GLN A 94 -11.77 -0.39 -1.22
C GLN A 94 -11.67 -0.92 0.20
N VAL A 95 -12.73 -1.54 0.67
CA VAL A 95 -12.67 -2.36 1.89
C VAL A 95 -11.95 -3.66 1.55
N ARG A 96 -10.94 -4.00 2.34
CA ARG A 96 -10.13 -5.21 2.12
C ARG A 96 -11.01 -6.46 2.03
N GLN A 97 -10.85 -7.18 0.94
CA GLN A 97 -11.39 -8.51 0.72
C GLN A 97 -10.22 -9.44 0.39
N ALA A 98 -10.13 -10.55 1.11
CA ALA A 98 -8.99 -11.46 0.98
C ALA A 98 -8.87 -12.06 -0.43
N ASP A 99 -9.99 -12.50 -0.98
CA ASP A 99 -10.10 -13.12 -2.29
C ASP A 99 -9.68 -12.20 -3.45
N ARG A 100 -9.82 -10.88 -3.29
CA ARG A 100 -9.34 -9.89 -4.27
C ARG A 100 -7.82 -9.85 -4.44
N ARG A 101 -7.06 -10.42 -3.52
CA ARG A 101 -5.61 -10.59 -3.69
C ARG A 101 -5.27 -11.52 -4.85
N VAL A 102 -6.13 -12.52 -5.12
CA VAL A 102 -5.96 -13.39 -6.29
C VAL A 102 -6.21 -12.59 -7.58
N LEU A 103 -7.27 -11.78 -7.63
CA LEU A 103 -7.50 -10.87 -8.76
C LEU A 103 -6.33 -9.91 -8.96
N ALA A 104 -5.82 -9.29 -7.87
CA ALA A 104 -4.69 -8.37 -7.97
C ALA A 104 -3.43 -9.05 -8.52
N ARG A 105 -3.19 -10.31 -8.16
CA ARG A 105 -2.09 -11.11 -8.71
C ARG A 105 -2.30 -11.40 -10.20
N ILE A 106 -3.49 -11.83 -10.60
CA ILE A 106 -3.83 -12.06 -12.01
C ILE A 106 -3.66 -10.75 -12.81
N MET A 107 -4.22 -9.65 -12.34
CA MET A 107 -4.08 -8.33 -12.94
C MET A 107 -2.61 -7.96 -13.15
N SER A 108 -1.79 -8.14 -12.13
CA SER A 108 -0.38 -7.76 -12.17
C SER A 108 0.41 -8.58 -13.17
N TYR A 109 0.28 -9.92 -13.16
CA TYR A 109 1.16 -10.81 -13.92
C TYR A 109 0.63 -11.18 -15.31
N GLU A 110 -0.69 -11.23 -15.50
CA GLU A 110 -1.28 -11.65 -16.75
C GLU A 110 -1.64 -10.49 -17.67
N TYR A 111 -1.94 -9.32 -17.11
CA TYR A 111 -2.38 -8.19 -17.91
C TYR A 111 -1.39 -7.03 -17.87
N LEU A 112 -1.11 -6.48 -16.69
CA LEU A 112 -0.26 -5.29 -16.59
C LEU A 112 1.18 -5.59 -16.97
N TRP A 113 1.73 -6.73 -16.50
CA TRP A 113 3.11 -7.11 -16.83
C TRP A 113 3.32 -7.20 -18.34
N HIS A 114 2.43 -7.88 -19.05
CA HIS A 114 2.53 -8.01 -20.49
C HIS A 114 2.40 -6.65 -21.20
N ASN A 115 1.33 -5.90 -20.93
CA ASN A 115 1.03 -4.69 -21.69
C ASN A 115 1.92 -3.49 -21.35
N ILE A 116 2.25 -3.32 -20.06
CA ILE A 116 2.98 -2.13 -19.57
C ILE A 116 4.48 -2.41 -19.49
N ARG A 117 4.89 -3.60 -19.03
CA ARG A 117 6.32 -3.89 -18.87
C ARG A 117 6.92 -4.49 -20.13
N GLU A 118 6.39 -5.59 -20.67
CA GLU A 118 6.99 -6.29 -21.81
C GLU A 118 6.82 -5.49 -23.12
N VAL A 119 5.63 -5.01 -23.38
CA VAL A 119 5.31 -4.23 -24.58
C VAL A 119 5.62 -2.75 -24.38
N GLY A 120 5.19 -2.17 -23.26
CA GLY A 120 5.34 -0.74 -22.96
C GLY A 120 6.72 -0.34 -22.46
N GLY A 121 7.56 -1.28 -22.00
CA GLY A 121 8.94 -0.99 -21.58
C GLY A 121 9.09 -0.40 -20.16
N ALA A 122 8.04 -0.35 -19.37
CA ALA A 122 8.15 0.07 -17.96
C ALA A 122 9.02 -0.90 -17.16
N TYR A 123 9.74 -0.41 -16.16
CA TYR A 123 10.55 -1.27 -15.29
C TYR A 123 9.69 -2.13 -14.36
N GLY A 124 8.55 -1.62 -13.92
CA GLY A 124 7.63 -2.34 -13.07
C GLY A 124 6.18 -1.83 -13.18
N THR A 125 5.25 -2.70 -12.86
CA THR A 125 3.83 -2.41 -12.80
C THR A 125 3.12 -3.43 -11.95
N GLY A 126 1.91 -3.15 -11.51
CA GLY A 126 1.09 -4.10 -10.77
C GLY A 126 -0.17 -3.49 -10.19
N MET A 127 -0.93 -4.34 -9.51
CA MET A 127 -2.09 -3.94 -8.71
C MET A 127 -1.77 -4.10 -7.22
N LEU A 128 -1.94 -3.03 -6.47
CA LEU A 128 -1.90 -3.04 -5.02
C LEU A 128 -3.28 -3.37 -4.46
N ASN A 129 -3.34 -4.30 -3.52
CA ASN A 129 -4.52 -4.55 -2.69
C ASN A 129 -4.14 -4.27 -1.24
N ARG A 130 -4.63 -3.18 -0.69
CA ARG A 130 -4.36 -2.70 0.67
C ARG A 130 -5.63 -2.76 1.53
N ALA A 131 -5.50 -2.45 2.81
CA ALA A 131 -6.62 -2.52 3.74
C ALA A 131 -7.76 -1.55 3.38
N GLU A 132 -7.43 -0.38 2.85
CA GLU A 132 -8.34 0.74 2.66
C GLU A 132 -8.47 1.18 1.21
N PHE A 133 -7.58 0.71 0.33
CA PHE A 133 -7.59 1.07 -1.09
C PHE A 133 -6.99 -0.03 -1.96
N GLU A 134 -7.33 0.04 -3.23
CA GLU A 134 -6.64 -0.65 -4.31
C GLU A 134 -6.06 0.38 -5.29
N ALA A 135 -4.99 0.00 -5.96
CA ALA A 135 -4.38 0.86 -6.97
C ALA A 135 -3.70 0.04 -8.08
N LEU A 136 -3.74 0.58 -9.30
CA LEU A 136 -2.85 0.19 -10.39
C LEU A 136 -1.70 1.19 -10.42
N TYR A 137 -0.49 0.70 -10.70
CA TYR A 137 0.69 1.56 -10.73
C TYR A 137 1.66 1.16 -11.83
N THR A 138 2.47 2.16 -12.25
CA THR A 138 3.69 1.96 -13.03
C THR A 138 4.92 2.45 -12.27
N TYR A 139 6.06 1.95 -12.64
CA TYR A 139 7.35 2.33 -12.07
C TYR A 139 8.38 2.46 -13.18
N ARG A 140 8.97 3.66 -13.32
CA ARG A 140 9.91 4.02 -14.37
C ARG A 140 9.35 3.69 -15.76
N ASP A 141 8.20 4.26 -16.05
CA ASP A 141 7.41 4.06 -17.25
C ASP A 141 7.78 5.10 -18.32
N PRO A 142 8.04 4.71 -19.57
CA PRO A 142 8.25 5.67 -20.64
C PRO A 142 6.93 6.25 -21.22
N HIS A 143 5.74 5.64 -20.92
CA HIS A 143 4.49 5.88 -21.66
C HIS A 143 3.27 6.15 -20.74
N MET A 144 3.25 7.33 -20.09
CA MET A 144 2.21 7.70 -19.12
C MET A 144 0.77 7.56 -19.65
N THR A 145 0.46 8.14 -20.81
CA THR A 145 -0.90 8.15 -21.37
C THR A 145 -1.36 6.75 -21.71
N GLU A 146 -0.52 5.98 -22.40
CA GLU A 146 -0.81 4.60 -22.83
C GLU A 146 -1.00 3.67 -21.63
N SER A 147 -0.30 3.94 -20.53
CA SER A 147 -0.45 3.16 -19.30
C SER A 147 -1.79 3.43 -18.61
N TYR A 148 -2.24 4.68 -18.55
CA TYR A 148 -3.61 4.98 -18.07
C TYR A 148 -4.69 4.38 -18.98
N ASP A 149 -4.49 4.39 -20.30
CA ASP A 149 -5.38 3.71 -21.24
C ASP A 149 -5.41 2.19 -21.02
N THR A 150 -4.26 1.60 -20.71
CA THR A 150 -4.13 0.19 -20.36
C THR A 150 -4.86 -0.11 -19.04
N PHE A 151 -4.73 0.73 -18.03
CA PHE A 151 -5.50 0.61 -16.79
C PHE A 151 -7.00 0.61 -17.05
N ALA A 152 -7.49 1.52 -17.90
CA ALA A 152 -8.92 1.64 -18.20
C ALA A 152 -9.49 0.39 -18.90
N LYS A 153 -8.70 -0.31 -19.70
CA LYS A 153 -9.11 -1.54 -20.40
C LYS A 153 -8.99 -2.82 -19.58
N ALA A 154 -8.26 -2.77 -18.47
CA ALA A 154 -7.96 -3.95 -17.65
C ALA A 154 -9.22 -4.70 -17.13
N PRO A 155 -10.28 -4.02 -16.64
CA PRO A 155 -11.49 -4.71 -16.16
C PRO A 155 -12.16 -5.57 -17.22
N GLU A 156 -12.33 -5.04 -18.42
CA GLU A 156 -12.95 -5.75 -19.54
C GLU A 156 -12.10 -6.96 -19.98
N ALA A 157 -10.80 -6.76 -20.10
CA ALA A 157 -9.87 -7.82 -20.50
C ALA A 157 -9.89 -8.99 -19.52
N LEU A 158 -9.92 -8.74 -18.22
CA LEU A 158 -9.97 -9.79 -17.21
C LEU A 158 -11.34 -10.43 -17.05
N ALA A 159 -12.43 -9.67 -17.19
CA ALA A 159 -13.79 -10.20 -17.11
C ALA A 159 -14.09 -11.13 -18.32
N GLY A 160 -13.54 -10.81 -19.50
CA GLY A 160 -13.70 -11.59 -20.72
C GLY A 160 -12.79 -12.82 -20.83
N ARG A 161 -11.83 -12.99 -19.90
CA ARG A 161 -10.86 -14.08 -19.95
C ARG A 161 -11.46 -15.39 -19.42
N GLU A 162 -11.13 -16.48 -20.10
CA GLU A 162 -11.37 -17.83 -19.58
C GLU A 162 -10.19 -18.25 -18.69
N TYR A 163 -10.51 -18.79 -17.51
CA TYR A 163 -9.54 -19.33 -16.57
C TYR A 163 -9.71 -20.83 -16.46
N THR A 164 -8.67 -21.58 -16.80
CA THR A 164 -8.67 -23.02 -16.51
C THR A 164 -8.48 -23.26 -15.01
N GLU A 165 -8.89 -24.43 -14.53
CA GLU A 165 -8.64 -24.83 -13.12
C GLU A 165 -7.16 -24.79 -12.76
N LYS A 166 -6.30 -25.16 -13.71
CA LYS A 166 -4.85 -25.10 -13.52
C LYS A 166 -4.36 -23.67 -13.35
N ASP A 167 -4.73 -22.76 -14.25
CA ASP A 167 -4.31 -21.35 -14.18
C ASP A 167 -4.72 -20.74 -12.84
N LEU A 168 -5.97 -20.97 -12.45
CA LEU A 168 -6.50 -20.43 -11.19
C LEU A 168 -5.77 -21.00 -9.98
N THR A 169 -5.48 -22.30 -9.99
CA THR A 169 -4.70 -22.94 -8.93
C THR A 169 -3.32 -22.32 -8.81
N GLU A 170 -2.63 -22.05 -9.91
CA GLU A 170 -1.30 -21.42 -9.90
C GLU A 170 -1.35 -20.02 -9.25
N PHE A 171 -2.38 -19.21 -9.57
CA PHE A 171 -2.55 -17.88 -8.94
C PHE A 171 -2.91 -17.97 -7.46
N ILE A 172 -3.79 -18.88 -7.07
CA ILE A 172 -4.15 -19.11 -5.67
C ILE A 172 -2.91 -19.54 -4.87
N VAL A 173 -2.20 -20.56 -5.35
CA VAL A 173 -0.97 -21.05 -4.70
C VAL A 173 0.07 -19.94 -4.61
N GLY A 174 0.29 -19.19 -5.69
CA GLY A 174 1.20 -18.05 -5.69
C GLY A 174 0.81 -16.98 -4.66
N THR A 175 -0.48 -16.70 -4.48
CA THR A 175 -0.97 -15.73 -3.50
C THR A 175 -0.83 -16.25 -2.07
N VAL A 176 -1.16 -17.51 -1.82
CA VAL A 176 -1.03 -18.14 -0.50
C VAL A 176 0.43 -18.29 -0.08
N SER A 177 1.33 -18.61 -1.02
CA SER A 177 2.76 -18.74 -0.74
C SER A 177 3.42 -17.44 -0.24
N GLU A 178 2.87 -16.27 -0.59
CA GLU A 178 3.32 -15.00 -0.02
C GLU A 178 3.00 -14.89 1.48
N LEU A 179 1.87 -15.46 1.92
CA LEU A 179 1.51 -15.52 3.34
C LEU A 179 2.39 -16.50 4.11
N ASP A 180 2.75 -17.59 3.46
CA ASP A 180 3.47 -18.73 4.05
C ASP A 180 4.99 -18.67 3.85
N SER A 181 5.50 -17.58 3.30
CA SER A 181 6.93 -17.40 3.10
C SER A 181 7.69 -17.59 4.41
N PRO A 182 8.72 -18.48 4.46
CA PRO A 182 9.52 -18.66 5.65
C PRO A 182 10.13 -17.33 6.11
N ARG A 183 9.93 -17.00 7.38
CA ARG A 183 10.44 -15.78 7.97
C ARG A 183 11.58 -16.07 8.92
N LYS A 184 12.58 -15.19 8.93
CA LYS A 184 13.58 -15.17 10.01
C LYS A 184 12.88 -14.78 11.32
N PRO A 185 13.38 -15.20 12.49
CA PRO A 185 12.76 -14.89 13.78
C PRO A 185 12.45 -13.40 13.99
N SER A 186 13.35 -12.52 13.57
CA SER A 186 13.13 -11.06 13.64
C SER A 186 12.02 -10.55 12.73
N ALA A 187 11.78 -11.18 11.57
CA ALA A 187 10.70 -10.83 10.67
C ALA A 187 9.35 -11.39 11.16
N GLU A 188 9.38 -12.57 11.78
CA GLU A 188 8.21 -13.15 12.44
C GLU A 188 7.77 -12.29 13.63
N ALA A 189 8.72 -11.84 14.47
CA ALA A 189 8.44 -10.91 15.56
C ALA A 189 7.75 -9.64 15.07
N LYS A 190 8.27 -9.00 14.01
CA LYS A 190 7.65 -7.82 13.40
C LYS A 190 6.24 -8.07 12.88
N GLU A 191 6.01 -9.23 12.29
CA GLU A 191 4.67 -9.59 11.80
C GLU A 191 3.68 -9.80 12.95
N LEU A 192 4.11 -10.44 14.05
CA LEU A 192 3.30 -10.59 15.25
C LEU A 192 2.98 -9.23 15.88
N ASP A 193 3.95 -8.33 15.96
CA ASP A 193 3.74 -6.95 16.41
C ASP A 193 2.73 -6.21 15.52
N ARG A 194 2.90 -6.30 14.20
CA ARG A 194 1.96 -5.72 13.25
C ARG A 194 0.53 -6.25 13.47
N ARG A 195 0.39 -7.56 13.61
CA ARG A 195 -0.91 -8.20 13.87
C ARG A 195 -1.53 -7.71 15.17
N TYR A 196 -0.73 -7.60 16.23
CA TYR A 196 -1.18 -7.06 17.52
C TYR A 196 -1.69 -5.62 17.40
N PHE A 197 -0.90 -4.72 16.79
CA PHE A 197 -1.29 -3.32 16.65
C PHE A 197 -2.47 -3.11 15.70
N CYS A 198 -2.60 -3.96 14.67
CA CYS A 198 -3.71 -3.92 13.72
C CYS A 198 -4.94 -4.72 14.18
N GLY A 199 -4.92 -5.37 15.35
CA GLY A 199 -6.02 -6.19 15.85
C GLY A 199 -6.29 -7.45 15.04
N ILE A 200 -5.29 -7.97 14.31
CA ILE A 200 -5.45 -9.16 13.46
C ILE A 200 -5.31 -10.42 14.31
N THR A 201 -6.40 -11.15 14.48
CA THR A 201 -6.44 -12.40 15.23
C THR A 201 -6.07 -13.60 14.36
N ASP A 202 -5.74 -14.73 15.00
CA ASP A 202 -5.51 -16.00 14.28
C ASP A 202 -6.76 -16.47 13.52
N ALA A 203 -7.93 -16.23 14.07
CA ALA A 203 -9.19 -16.55 13.41
C ALA A 203 -9.37 -15.74 12.11
N MET A 204 -9.04 -14.45 12.13
CA MET A 204 -9.08 -13.59 10.94
C MET A 204 -8.05 -14.04 9.89
N ALA A 205 -6.83 -14.41 10.30
CA ALA A 205 -5.82 -14.93 9.39
C ALA A 205 -6.23 -16.27 8.76
N ALA A 206 -6.85 -17.16 9.54
CA ALA A 206 -7.37 -18.41 9.03
C ALA A 206 -8.55 -18.20 8.06
N GLU A 207 -9.42 -17.23 8.31
CA GLU A 207 -10.51 -16.86 7.41
C GLU A 207 -10.00 -16.28 6.10
N GLU A 208 -9.01 -15.36 6.14
CA GLU A 208 -8.35 -14.84 4.96
C GLU A 208 -7.80 -15.98 4.08
N ARG A 209 -7.15 -16.95 4.70
CA ARG A 209 -6.60 -18.12 4.00
C ARG A 209 -7.71 -18.96 3.34
N ARG A 210 -8.82 -19.22 4.05
CA ARG A 210 -9.96 -19.95 3.49
C ARG A 210 -10.56 -19.21 2.29
N ALA A 211 -10.75 -17.91 2.41
CA ALA A 211 -11.25 -17.06 1.33
C ALA A 211 -10.38 -17.15 0.07
N LEU A 212 -9.06 -17.06 0.23
CA LEU A 212 -8.11 -17.22 -0.89
C LEU A 212 -8.22 -18.60 -1.56
N CYS A 213 -8.31 -19.67 -0.77
CA CYS A 213 -8.40 -21.03 -1.31
C CYS A 213 -9.77 -21.33 -1.95
N SER A 214 -10.79 -20.54 -1.68
CA SER A 214 -12.14 -20.73 -2.23
C SER A 214 -12.42 -19.92 -3.51
N VAL A 215 -11.45 -19.16 -4.00
CA VAL A 215 -11.60 -18.36 -5.23
C VAL A 215 -11.88 -19.25 -6.43
N THR A 216 -12.89 -18.88 -7.21
CA THR A 216 -13.29 -19.56 -8.45
C THR A 216 -13.11 -18.63 -9.67
N ALA A 217 -13.14 -19.19 -10.85
CA ALA A 217 -13.13 -18.40 -12.10
C ALA A 217 -14.29 -17.40 -12.14
N GLU A 218 -15.46 -17.78 -11.62
CA GLU A 218 -16.62 -16.91 -11.53
C GLU A 218 -16.39 -15.75 -10.54
N THR A 219 -15.75 -16.02 -9.39
CA THR A 219 -15.36 -14.99 -8.44
C THR A 219 -14.47 -13.95 -9.12
N VAL A 220 -13.44 -14.39 -9.84
CA VAL A 220 -12.49 -13.50 -10.56
C VAL A 220 -13.21 -12.66 -11.61
N ARG A 221 -14.06 -13.28 -12.46
CA ARG A 221 -14.82 -12.56 -13.49
C ARG A 221 -15.76 -11.52 -12.90
N THR A 222 -16.49 -11.88 -11.85
CA THR A 222 -17.43 -10.96 -11.17
C THR A 222 -16.69 -9.78 -10.56
N GLN A 223 -15.57 -10.03 -9.89
CA GLN A 223 -14.73 -8.97 -9.33
C GLN A 223 -14.14 -8.07 -10.42
N ALA A 224 -13.65 -8.65 -11.52
CA ALA A 224 -13.11 -7.90 -12.64
C ALA A 224 -14.20 -7.03 -13.31
N ALA A 225 -15.39 -7.55 -13.52
CA ALA A 225 -16.51 -6.79 -14.09
C ALA A 225 -16.90 -5.58 -13.22
N GLY A 226 -16.80 -5.71 -11.88
CA GLY A 226 -17.06 -4.62 -10.94
C GLY A 226 -15.96 -3.54 -10.87
N LEU A 227 -14.74 -3.85 -11.33
CA LEU A 227 -13.60 -2.94 -11.23
C LEU A 227 -13.80 -1.63 -11.98
N ALA A 228 -14.38 -1.64 -13.17
CA ALA A 228 -14.57 -0.45 -13.98
C ALA A 228 -15.36 0.65 -13.23
N ALA A 229 -16.42 0.26 -12.52
CA ALA A 229 -17.23 1.19 -11.72
C ALA A 229 -16.44 1.74 -10.51
N GLN A 230 -15.60 0.91 -9.88
CA GLN A 230 -14.77 1.33 -8.75
C GLN A 230 -13.66 2.29 -9.21
N MET A 231 -12.99 1.97 -10.31
CA MET A 231 -11.92 2.78 -10.90
C MET A 231 -12.42 4.13 -11.45
N ALA A 232 -13.69 4.22 -11.86
CA ALA A 232 -14.27 5.47 -12.37
C ALA A 232 -14.26 6.61 -11.33
N GLY A 233 -14.35 6.28 -10.03
CA GLY A 233 -14.18 7.24 -8.93
C GLY A 233 -12.75 7.34 -8.40
N GLY A 234 -11.79 6.73 -9.08
CA GLY A 234 -10.40 6.68 -8.66
C GLY A 234 -9.66 7.99 -8.89
N ILE A 235 -8.60 8.18 -8.12
CA ILE A 235 -7.71 9.34 -8.18
C ILE A 235 -6.45 8.96 -8.94
N ARG A 236 -6.05 9.81 -9.87
CA ARG A 236 -4.80 9.69 -10.61
C ARG A 236 -3.74 10.58 -9.98
N VAL A 237 -2.58 10.01 -9.76
CA VAL A 237 -1.37 10.77 -9.36
C VAL A 237 -0.23 10.33 -10.24
N ALA A 238 0.50 11.28 -10.83
CA ALA A 238 1.66 10.99 -11.65
C ALA A 238 2.87 11.88 -11.30
N PHE A 239 4.04 11.32 -11.49
CA PHE A 239 5.30 12.07 -11.52
C PHE A 239 5.98 11.77 -12.86
N GLY A 240 6.39 12.80 -13.58
CA GLY A 240 6.99 12.58 -14.90
C GLY A 240 7.70 13.78 -15.48
N SER A 241 8.27 13.60 -16.67
CA SER A 241 8.85 14.71 -17.41
C SER A 241 7.79 15.72 -17.80
N LYS A 242 8.22 16.95 -18.08
CA LYS A 242 7.33 18.01 -18.54
C LYS A 242 6.52 17.59 -19.76
N GLU A 243 7.19 16.99 -20.74
CA GLU A 243 6.58 16.54 -21.99
C GLU A 243 5.50 15.48 -21.75
N ALA A 244 5.79 14.49 -20.89
CA ALA A 244 4.84 13.43 -20.58
C ALA A 244 3.61 13.95 -19.83
N VAL A 245 3.84 14.79 -18.82
CA VAL A 245 2.75 15.39 -18.02
C VAL A 245 1.89 16.34 -18.87
N GLU A 246 2.48 17.18 -19.74
CA GLU A 246 1.75 18.06 -20.62
C GLU A 246 0.94 17.27 -21.68
N ALA A 247 1.48 16.17 -22.22
CA ALA A 247 0.78 15.30 -23.15
C ALA A 247 -0.43 14.61 -22.49
N ALA A 248 -0.31 14.22 -21.22
CA ALA A 248 -1.37 13.60 -20.43
C ALA A 248 -2.26 14.62 -19.67
N GLY A 249 -2.09 15.90 -19.90
CA GLY A 249 -2.67 16.98 -19.09
C GLY A 249 -4.18 16.91 -18.89
N ALA A 250 -4.93 16.36 -19.87
CA ALA A 250 -6.38 16.19 -19.76
C ALA A 250 -6.81 15.17 -18.68
N LEU A 251 -5.88 14.39 -18.12
CA LEU A 251 -6.14 13.39 -17.07
C LEU A 251 -6.06 13.99 -15.66
N PHE A 252 -5.54 15.22 -15.52
CA PHE A 252 -5.21 15.83 -14.24
C PHE A 252 -5.92 17.16 -14.04
N ASP A 253 -6.43 17.37 -12.83
CA ASP A 253 -7.07 18.60 -12.41
C ASP A 253 -6.04 19.65 -11.96
N ARG A 254 -4.86 19.19 -11.52
CA ARG A 254 -3.74 20.03 -11.07
C ARG A 254 -2.42 19.51 -11.58
N ILE A 255 -1.60 20.41 -12.11
CA ILE A 255 -0.23 20.13 -12.52
C ILE A 255 0.71 21.09 -11.79
N GLU A 256 1.76 20.55 -11.20
CA GLU A 256 2.72 21.31 -10.42
C GLU A 256 4.17 20.92 -10.81
N THR A 257 5.09 21.87 -10.77
CA THR A 257 6.53 21.61 -10.97
C THR A 257 7.22 21.56 -9.63
N LEU A 258 7.97 20.49 -9.37
CA LEU A 258 8.73 20.29 -8.12
C LEU A 258 10.19 20.69 -8.27
#